data_94764fd9000563dd45a9bbd319b30605
#
_entry.id   94764fd9000563dd45a9bbd319b30605
#
_cell.length_a   1.000
_cell.length_b   1.000
_cell.length_c   1.000
_cell.angle_alpha   90.00
_cell.angle_beta   90.00
_cell.angle_gamma   90.00
#
_symmetry.space_group_name_H-M   'P 1'
#
loop_
_entity.id
_entity.type
_entity.pdbx_description
1 polymer ?
#
loop_
_entity_poly.entity_id
_entity_poly.type
_entity_poly.pdbx_seq_one_letter_code
_entity_poly.pdbx_strand_id
1 'polypeptide(L)'
;MEFIVLLIIVIVVYLILRFIFDFNVKKIKELGEDKELDKLTQKYPENVEICKWYLKKLKNENVKIEEDKNSNATLYLVMSNKIFIANLKESYTRIQTIAHECLHSIQSKKLLWFNFIFSNVYLVYFGVICILALLKILPMKMTFLSIFIVFSLVYYAVRTYLENDAMIKARFLAKEYMQEKAISTREEIDKIVNKYDELNDIGIKCTDFKFLSSILLKVIILIVIFGCW
;
A
#
# COMPACT_ATOMS: atom_id res chain seq x y z
N MET A 1 22.12 -15.67 25.18
CA MET A 1 21.92 -16.77 24.21
C MET A 1 20.56 -16.69 23.52
N GLU A 2 19.47 -16.46 24.25
CA GLU A 2 18.08 -16.40 23.72
C GLU A 2 17.89 -15.37 22.58
N PHE A 3 18.43 -14.16 22.71
CA PHE A 3 18.31 -13.12 21.67
C PHE A 3 19.03 -13.49 20.36
N ILE A 4 20.15 -14.24 20.45
CA ILE A 4 20.86 -14.70 19.24
C ILE A 4 20.01 -15.74 18.50
N VAL A 5 19.42 -16.69 19.23
CA VAL A 5 18.54 -17.71 18.66
C VAL A 5 17.32 -17.04 18.02
N LEU A 6 16.70 -16.08 18.71
CA LEU A 6 15.55 -15.34 18.21
C LEU A 6 15.91 -14.53 16.94
N LEU A 7 17.08 -13.89 16.91
CA LEU A 7 17.57 -13.19 15.75
C LEU A 7 17.74 -14.12 14.54
N ILE A 8 18.33 -15.29 14.74
CA ILE A 8 18.47 -16.28 13.68
C ILE A 8 17.11 -16.71 13.15
N ILE A 9 16.15 -16.99 14.03
CA ILE A 9 14.78 -17.37 13.63
C ILE A 9 14.15 -16.28 12.77
N VAL A 10 14.22 -15.01 13.18
CA VAL A 10 13.63 -13.89 12.43
C VAL A 10 14.28 -13.71 11.06
N ILE A 11 15.61 -13.87 10.97
CA ILE A 11 16.33 -13.83 9.68
C ILE A 11 15.87 -14.98 8.77
N VAL A 12 15.76 -16.20 9.29
CA VAL A 12 15.27 -17.35 8.53
C VAL A 12 13.85 -17.11 8.03
N VAL A 13 12.96 -16.61 8.89
CA VAL A 13 11.58 -16.24 8.50
C VAL A 13 11.59 -15.19 7.39
N TYR A 14 12.42 -14.16 7.49
CA TYR A 14 12.54 -13.14 6.44
C TYR A 14 12.96 -13.76 5.10
N LEU A 15 13.94 -14.64 5.09
CA LEU A 15 14.41 -15.32 3.87
C LEU A 15 13.31 -16.21 3.26
N ILE A 16 12.57 -16.95 4.10
CA ILE A 16 11.43 -17.76 3.67
C ILE A 16 10.35 -16.89 3.04
N LEU A 17 9.96 -15.78 3.69
CA LEU A 17 8.95 -14.86 3.16
C LEU A 17 9.40 -14.24 1.84
N ARG A 18 10.66 -13.83 1.73
CA ARG A 18 11.21 -13.31 0.47
C ARG A 18 11.08 -14.32 -0.67
N PHE A 19 11.30 -15.60 -0.39
CA PHE A 19 11.13 -16.67 -1.36
C PHE A 19 9.66 -16.92 -1.70
N ILE A 20 8.76 -16.99 -0.70
CA ILE A 20 7.32 -17.23 -0.91
C ILE A 20 6.67 -16.11 -1.73
N PHE A 21 6.99 -14.85 -1.43
CA PHE A 21 6.40 -13.71 -2.13
C PHE A 21 7.03 -13.44 -3.49
N ASP A 22 8.08 -14.14 -3.89
CA ASP A 22 8.81 -13.93 -5.16
C ASP A 22 9.07 -12.44 -5.43
N PHE A 23 9.57 -11.75 -4.38
CA PHE A 23 9.73 -10.30 -4.43
C PHE A 23 10.77 -9.87 -5.46
N ASN A 24 10.32 -9.29 -6.57
CA ASN A 24 11.17 -8.87 -7.68
C ASN A 24 10.85 -7.44 -8.13
N VAL A 25 11.61 -6.48 -7.60
CA VAL A 25 11.46 -5.04 -7.93
C VAL A 25 11.67 -4.76 -9.42
N LYS A 26 12.59 -5.50 -10.08
CA LYS A 26 12.87 -5.31 -11.49
C LYS A 26 11.64 -5.64 -12.34
N LYS A 27 10.98 -6.75 -12.02
CA LYS A 27 9.75 -7.19 -12.71
C LYS A 27 8.61 -6.17 -12.54
N ILE A 28 8.47 -5.59 -11.33
CA ILE A 28 7.45 -4.55 -11.08
C ILE A 28 7.72 -3.32 -11.96
N LYS A 29 8.97 -2.88 -12.01
CA LYS A 29 9.35 -1.72 -12.82
C LYS A 29 9.10 -1.98 -14.31
N GLU A 30 9.51 -3.13 -14.81
CA GLU A 30 9.30 -3.54 -16.21
C GLU A 30 7.80 -3.63 -16.56
N LEU A 31 6.96 -4.12 -15.63
CA LEU A 31 5.52 -4.18 -15.83
C LEU A 31 4.84 -2.81 -15.73
N GLY A 32 5.39 -1.91 -14.94
CA GLY A 32 4.87 -0.54 -14.77
C GLY A 32 5.20 0.41 -15.92
N GLU A 33 6.10 0.04 -16.83
CA GLU A 33 6.57 0.85 -17.95
C GLU A 33 6.19 0.16 -19.28
N ASP A 34 5.13 0.64 -19.95
CA ASP A 34 4.72 0.15 -21.27
C ASP A 34 4.29 1.33 -22.16
N LYS A 35 5.21 1.74 -23.04
CA LYS A 35 5.00 2.91 -23.93
C LYS A 35 3.82 2.79 -24.89
N GLU A 36 3.43 1.59 -25.26
CA GLU A 36 2.27 1.38 -26.12
C GLU A 36 0.98 1.61 -25.33
N LEU A 37 0.89 1.03 -24.13
CA LEU A 37 -0.23 1.22 -23.22
C LEU A 37 -0.32 2.67 -22.70
N ASP A 38 0.82 3.34 -22.49
CA ASP A 38 0.87 4.75 -22.13
C ASP A 38 0.16 5.60 -23.18
N LYS A 39 0.46 5.39 -24.48
CA LYS A 39 -0.20 6.09 -25.59
C LYS A 39 -1.70 5.84 -25.66
N LEU A 40 -2.14 4.61 -25.37
CA LEU A 40 -3.57 4.27 -25.35
C LEU A 40 -4.30 5.02 -24.23
N THR A 41 -3.71 5.09 -23.05
CA THR A 41 -4.35 5.75 -21.90
C THR A 41 -4.26 7.28 -21.95
N GLN A 42 -3.30 7.86 -22.68
CA GLN A 42 -3.21 9.30 -22.92
C GLN A 42 -4.42 9.87 -23.68
N LYS A 43 -5.14 9.04 -24.45
CA LYS A 43 -6.38 9.45 -25.14
C LYS A 43 -7.51 9.83 -24.17
N TYR A 44 -7.46 9.34 -22.92
CA TYR A 44 -8.49 9.60 -21.90
C TYR A 44 -8.33 10.99 -21.28
N PRO A 45 -9.41 11.55 -20.71
CA PRO A 45 -9.41 12.87 -20.08
C PRO A 45 -8.34 13.07 -19.01
N GLU A 46 -8.21 14.29 -18.50
CA GLU A 46 -7.30 14.66 -17.42
C GLU A 46 -7.63 13.88 -16.14
N ASN A 47 -6.61 13.68 -15.29
CA ASN A 47 -6.69 12.87 -14.08
C ASN A 47 -7.82 13.31 -13.13
N VAL A 48 -8.03 14.62 -13.01
CA VAL A 48 -9.11 15.20 -12.18
C VAL A 48 -10.48 14.82 -12.72
N GLU A 49 -10.67 14.78 -14.04
CA GLU A 49 -11.95 14.38 -14.66
C GLU A 49 -12.22 12.89 -14.46
N ILE A 50 -11.18 12.04 -14.57
CA ILE A 50 -11.28 10.62 -14.28
C ILE A 50 -11.69 10.42 -12.82
N CYS A 51 -11.04 11.13 -11.88
CA CYS A 51 -11.35 11.07 -10.46
C CYS A 51 -12.79 11.50 -10.17
N LYS A 52 -13.25 12.60 -10.74
CA LYS A 52 -14.64 13.07 -10.60
C LYS A 52 -15.65 12.04 -11.09
N TRP A 53 -15.37 11.39 -12.22
CA TRP A 53 -16.22 10.34 -12.73
C TRP A 53 -16.34 9.16 -11.73
N TYR A 54 -15.20 8.69 -11.18
CA TYR A 54 -15.21 7.63 -10.18
C TYR A 54 -15.97 8.01 -8.92
N LEU A 55 -15.73 9.21 -8.38
CA LEU A 55 -16.42 9.66 -7.17
C LEU A 55 -17.94 9.79 -7.40
N LYS A 56 -18.37 10.25 -8.57
CA LYS A 56 -19.79 10.26 -8.95
C LYS A 56 -20.36 8.84 -9.04
N LYS A 57 -19.66 7.93 -9.71
CA LYS A 57 -20.06 6.52 -9.83
C LYS A 57 -20.18 5.82 -8.47
N LEU A 58 -19.26 6.13 -7.57
CA LEU A 58 -19.20 5.62 -6.19
C LEU A 58 -20.13 6.37 -5.22
N LYS A 59 -20.90 7.36 -5.70
CA LYS A 59 -21.79 8.23 -4.90
C LYS A 59 -21.09 8.92 -3.73
N ASN A 60 -19.84 9.34 -3.92
CA ASN A 60 -19.01 9.97 -2.89
C ASN A 60 -18.39 11.32 -3.38
N GLU A 61 -19.21 12.19 -3.93
CA GLU A 61 -18.78 13.46 -4.54
C GLU A 61 -18.28 14.51 -3.52
N ASN A 62 -18.44 14.24 -2.21
CA ASN A 62 -17.97 15.14 -1.14
C ASN A 62 -16.43 15.09 -0.92
N VAL A 63 -15.71 14.24 -1.63
CA VAL A 63 -14.25 14.13 -1.56
C VAL A 63 -13.63 15.28 -2.33
N LYS A 64 -12.71 16.00 -1.69
CA LYS A 64 -11.93 17.06 -2.35
C LYS A 64 -10.84 16.43 -3.23
N ILE A 65 -10.62 17.01 -4.40
CA ILE A 65 -9.57 16.58 -5.32
C ILE A 65 -8.54 17.68 -5.43
N GLU A 66 -7.28 17.32 -5.29
CA GLU A 66 -6.14 18.22 -5.46
C GLU A 66 -5.07 17.53 -6.30
N GLU A 67 -4.59 18.22 -7.34
CA GLU A 67 -3.51 17.71 -8.19
C GLU A 67 -2.19 18.34 -7.75
N ASP A 68 -1.22 17.51 -7.41
CA ASP A 68 0.14 17.94 -7.06
C ASP A 68 1.13 17.40 -8.10
N LYS A 69 1.55 18.26 -9.00
CA LYS A 69 2.50 17.94 -10.08
C LYS A 69 3.90 17.57 -9.58
N ASN A 70 4.22 17.90 -8.35
CA ASN A 70 5.52 17.60 -7.72
C ASN A 70 5.46 16.31 -6.91
N SER A 71 4.28 15.75 -6.67
CA SER A 71 4.12 14.49 -5.95
C SER A 71 4.38 13.28 -6.84
N ASN A 72 5.07 12.29 -6.29
CA ASN A 72 5.28 10.99 -6.93
C ASN A 72 4.24 9.93 -6.49
N ALA A 73 3.29 10.31 -5.63
CA ALA A 73 2.30 9.40 -5.09
C ALA A 73 0.90 10.00 -5.11
N THR A 74 -0.04 9.25 -5.67
CA THR A 74 -1.48 9.51 -5.54
C THR A 74 -1.96 8.85 -4.25
N LEU A 75 -2.75 9.56 -3.44
CA LEU A 75 -3.20 9.05 -2.15
C LEU A 75 -4.49 9.69 -1.66
N TYR A 76 -5.31 8.89 -0.97
CA TYR A 76 -6.48 9.37 -0.24
C TYR A 76 -6.14 9.66 1.23
N LEU A 77 -6.46 10.86 1.69
CA LEU A 77 -6.30 11.29 3.09
C LEU A 77 -7.63 11.27 3.83
N VAL A 78 -7.79 10.31 4.75
CA VAL A 78 -9.01 10.16 5.54
C VAL A 78 -9.30 11.38 6.44
N MET A 79 -8.26 12.03 6.98
CA MET A 79 -8.40 13.20 7.87
C MET A 79 -9.06 14.39 7.20
N SER A 80 -8.68 14.68 5.97
CA SER A 80 -9.18 15.85 5.20
C SER A 80 -10.23 15.47 4.19
N ASN A 81 -10.57 14.18 4.06
CA ASN A 81 -11.46 13.64 3.02
C ASN A 81 -11.05 14.15 1.63
N LYS A 82 -9.78 13.96 1.27
CA LYS A 82 -9.16 14.52 0.07
C LYS A 82 -8.37 13.45 -0.67
N ILE A 83 -8.43 13.47 -2.00
CA ILE A 83 -7.54 12.71 -2.89
C ILE A 83 -6.51 13.67 -3.48
N PHE A 84 -5.23 13.37 -3.25
CA PHE A 84 -4.13 13.98 -3.97
C PHE A 84 -3.78 13.12 -5.18
N ILE A 85 -3.69 13.76 -6.34
CA ILE A 85 -3.34 13.09 -7.59
C ILE A 85 -1.93 13.53 -7.99
N ALA A 86 -1.01 12.58 -8.09
CA ALA A 86 0.35 12.79 -8.57
C ALA A 86 0.37 13.03 -10.10
N ASN A 87 1.52 13.42 -10.61
CA ASN A 87 1.74 13.57 -12.05
C ASN A 87 1.81 12.20 -12.75
N LEU A 88 0.64 11.61 -13.00
CA LEU A 88 0.49 10.27 -13.60
C LEU A 88 0.13 10.31 -15.08
N LYS A 89 0.07 11.49 -15.73
CA LYS A 89 -0.52 11.66 -17.07
C LYS A 89 0.11 10.74 -18.12
N GLU A 90 1.38 10.42 -18.00
CA GLU A 90 2.13 9.63 -18.95
C GLU A 90 2.14 8.12 -18.67
N SER A 91 1.59 7.68 -17.54
CA SER A 91 1.54 6.26 -17.18
C SER A 91 0.22 5.61 -17.54
N TYR A 92 0.27 4.43 -18.14
CA TYR A 92 -0.94 3.66 -18.42
C TYR A 92 -1.67 3.25 -17.14
N THR A 93 -0.97 3.15 -16.02
CA THR A 93 -1.54 2.78 -14.72
C THR A 93 -2.44 3.86 -14.13
N ARG A 94 -2.41 5.11 -14.67
CA ARG A 94 -3.10 6.27 -14.09
C ARG A 94 -4.59 6.05 -13.84
N ILE A 95 -5.28 5.38 -14.78
CA ILE A 95 -6.73 5.14 -14.69
C ILE A 95 -7.03 4.22 -13.49
N GLN A 96 -6.26 3.13 -13.33
CA GLN A 96 -6.40 2.21 -12.22
C GLN A 96 -5.92 2.83 -10.89
N THR A 97 -4.83 3.60 -10.90
CA THR A 97 -4.29 4.25 -9.69
C THR A 97 -5.30 5.25 -9.12
N ILE A 98 -5.96 6.05 -9.96
CA ILE A 98 -7.00 6.97 -9.52
C ILE A 98 -8.22 6.21 -9.00
N ALA A 99 -8.62 5.10 -9.65
CA ALA A 99 -9.70 4.23 -9.17
C ALA A 99 -9.39 3.66 -7.78
N HIS A 100 -8.14 3.24 -7.53
CA HIS A 100 -7.68 2.74 -6.25
C HIS A 100 -7.88 3.75 -5.12
N GLU A 101 -7.47 5.00 -5.30
CA GLU A 101 -7.63 6.05 -4.30
C GLU A 101 -9.12 6.43 -4.09
N CYS A 102 -9.92 6.41 -5.16
CA CYS A 102 -11.36 6.62 -5.03
C CYS A 102 -12.02 5.50 -4.24
N LEU A 103 -11.57 4.25 -4.37
CA LEU A 103 -12.07 3.12 -3.60
C LEU A 103 -11.71 3.23 -2.11
N HIS A 104 -10.52 3.71 -1.77
CA HIS A 104 -10.21 4.03 -0.37
C HIS A 104 -11.21 5.02 0.24
N SER A 105 -11.68 6.00 -0.54
CA SER A 105 -12.62 7.01 -0.04
C SER A 105 -13.99 6.47 0.38
N ILE A 106 -14.39 5.28 -0.14
CA ILE A 106 -15.66 4.61 0.21
C ILE A 106 -15.50 3.44 1.18
N GLN A 107 -14.28 3.06 1.53
CA GLN A 107 -14.04 2.06 2.57
C GLN A 107 -14.59 2.52 3.92
N SER A 108 -14.80 1.57 4.84
CA SER A 108 -15.31 1.87 6.18
C SER A 108 -14.49 2.99 6.85
N LYS A 109 -15.12 4.14 7.06
CA LYS A 109 -14.48 5.27 7.75
C LYS A 109 -13.96 4.89 9.13
N LYS A 110 -14.67 4.02 9.85
CA LYS A 110 -14.24 3.51 11.17
C LYS A 110 -12.92 2.74 11.03
N LEU A 111 -12.80 1.89 10.02
CA LEU A 111 -11.60 1.09 9.80
C LEU A 111 -10.42 1.97 9.31
N LEU A 112 -10.67 2.95 8.45
CA LEU A 112 -9.66 3.91 8.00
C LEU A 112 -9.13 4.76 9.16
N TRP A 113 -10.02 5.26 10.04
CA TRP A 113 -9.63 5.99 11.24
C TRP A 113 -8.88 5.10 12.22
N PHE A 114 -9.34 3.86 12.42
CA PHE A 114 -8.62 2.88 13.23
C PHE A 114 -7.21 2.65 12.67
N ASN A 115 -7.09 2.40 11.36
CA ASN A 115 -5.79 2.22 10.72
C ASN A 115 -4.88 3.44 10.92
N PHE A 116 -5.40 4.65 10.75
CA PHE A 116 -4.65 5.89 10.95
C PHE A 116 -4.14 6.03 12.39
N ILE A 117 -5.04 5.93 13.37
CA ILE A 117 -4.69 6.09 14.79
C ILE A 117 -3.76 4.95 15.23
N PHE A 118 -4.12 3.71 14.91
CA PHE A 118 -3.36 2.54 15.34
C PHE A 118 -1.95 2.51 14.76
N SER A 119 -1.79 2.90 13.49
CA SER A 119 -0.46 2.99 12.86
C SER A 119 0.45 3.99 13.59
N ASN A 120 -0.09 5.13 14.03
CA ASN A 120 0.67 6.11 14.80
C ASN A 120 1.00 5.59 16.20
N VAL A 121 0.03 4.98 16.90
CA VAL A 121 0.26 4.36 18.22
C VAL A 121 1.32 3.26 18.12
N TYR A 122 1.24 2.41 17.11
CA TYR A 122 2.23 1.36 16.84
C TYR A 122 3.65 1.92 16.66
N LEU A 123 3.78 3.00 15.88
CA LEU A 123 5.06 3.64 15.64
C LEU A 123 5.63 4.31 16.91
N VAL A 124 4.78 5.02 17.66
CA VAL A 124 5.15 5.64 18.95
C VAL A 124 5.58 4.57 19.95
N TYR A 125 4.81 3.47 20.06
CA TYR A 125 5.14 2.35 20.93
C TYR A 125 6.53 1.78 20.61
N PHE A 126 6.83 1.54 19.32
CA PHE A 126 8.15 1.10 18.87
C PHE A 126 9.25 2.07 19.30
N GLY A 127 9.08 3.37 19.04
CA GLY A 127 10.06 4.40 19.41
C GLY A 127 10.31 4.49 20.92
N VAL A 128 9.24 4.44 21.72
CA VAL A 128 9.33 4.46 23.18
C VAL A 128 10.10 3.26 23.71
N ILE A 129 9.78 2.04 23.23
CA ILE A 129 10.52 0.83 23.65
C ILE A 129 12.00 0.94 23.28
N CYS A 130 12.32 1.40 22.08
CA CYS A 130 13.71 1.57 21.67
C CYS A 130 14.45 2.54 22.61
N ILE A 131 13.86 3.69 22.94
CA ILE A 131 14.47 4.67 23.83
C ILE A 131 14.68 4.08 25.23
N LEU A 132 13.65 3.49 25.83
CA LEU A 132 13.73 2.89 27.17
C LEU A 132 14.77 1.75 27.23
N ALA A 133 14.87 0.97 26.17
CA ALA A 133 15.86 -0.08 26.07
C ALA A 133 17.28 0.49 25.95
N LEU A 134 17.52 1.50 25.11
CA LEU A 134 18.82 2.15 25.00
C LEU A 134 19.27 2.82 26.31
N LEU A 135 18.33 3.37 27.08
CA LEU A 135 18.58 3.91 28.40
C LEU A 135 18.78 2.82 29.50
N LYS A 136 18.62 1.54 29.14
CA LYS A 136 18.75 0.39 30.05
C LYS A 136 17.74 0.37 31.21
N ILE A 137 16.59 1.01 31.05
CA ILE A 137 15.55 1.12 32.09
C ILE A 137 14.29 0.29 31.76
N LEU A 138 14.27 -0.41 30.61
CA LEU A 138 13.13 -1.22 30.21
C LEU A 138 13.11 -2.56 30.98
N PRO A 139 12.15 -2.79 31.90
CA PRO A 139 11.99 -4.08 32.56
C PRO A 139 11.32 -5.08 31.60
N MET A 140 11.37 -6.36 31.90
CA MET A 140 10.61 -7.42 31.23
C MET A 140 10.62 -7.32 29.68
N LYS A 141 11.81 -7.21 29.09
CA LYS A 141 12.02 -7.02 27.64
C LYS A 141 11.16 -7.93 26.75
N MET A 142 11.04 -9.21 27.12
CA MET A 142 10.25 -10.18 26.34
C MET A 142 8.76 -9.86 26.33
N THR A 143 8.21 -9.34 27.43
CA THR A 143 6.81 -8.90 27.49
C THR A 143 6.55 -7.74 26.51
N PHE A 144 7.43 -6.73 26.51
CA PHE A 144 7.29 -5.60 25.58
C PHE A 144 7.45 -6.03 24.11
N LEU A 145 8.38 -6.97 23.83
CA LEU A 145 8.53 -7.55 22.50
C LEU A 145 7.28 -8.32 22.07
N SER A 146 6.69 -9.11 22.97
CA SER A 146 5.47 -9.86 22.68
C SER A 146 4.28 -8.93 22.37
N ILE A 147 4.11 -7.87 23.15
CA ILE A 147 3.09 -6.83 22.88
C ILE A 147 3.35 -6.17 21.52
N PHE A 148 4.61 -5.84 21.21
CA PHE A 148 4.97 -5.26 19.91
C PHE A 148 4.62 -6.22 18.75
N ILE A 149 4.85 -7.51 18.89
CA ILE A 149 4.49 -8.50 17.86
C ILE A 149 2.97 -8.56 17.68
N VAL A 150 2.19 -8.57 18.76
CA VAL A 150 0.72 -8.53 18.66
C VAL A 150 0.24 -7.27 17.95
N PHE A 151 0.78 -6.10 18.30
CA PHE A 151 0.47 -4.83 17.61
C PHE A 151 0.86 -4.89 16.13
N SER A 152 1.99 -5.51 15.83
CA SER A 152 2.46 -5.69 14.45
C SER A 152 1.50 -6.54 13.61
N LEU A 153 0.94 -7.61 14.20
CA LEU A 153 -0.04 -8.47 13.51
C LEU A 153 -1.34 -7.72 13.23
N VAL A 154 -1.83 -6.93 14.19
CA VAL A 154 -3.02 -6.09 13.99
C VAL A 154 -2.77 -5.04 12.91
N TYR A 155 -1.62 -4.35 12.97
CA TYR A 155 -1.21 -3.38 11.95
C TYR A 155 -1.17 -4.03 10.56
N TYR A 156 -0.53 -5.18 10.43
CA TYR A 156 -0.44 -5.92 9.18
C TYR A 156 -1.82 -6.28 8.64
N ALA A 157 -2.65 -6.94 9.45
CA ALA A 157 -3.95 -7.43 9.02
C ALA A 157 -4.86 -6.30 8.49
N VAL A 158 -4.92 -5.18 9.23
CA VAL A 158 -5.77 -4.04 8.83
C VAL A 158 -5.23 -3.36 7.58
N ARG A 159 -3.93 -3.15 7.53
CA ARG A 159 -3.31 -2.47 6.39
C ARG A 159 -3.42 -3.27 5.10
N THR A 160 -3.08 -4.56 5.17
CA THR A 160 -3.21 -5.49 4.03
C THR A 160 -4.65 -5.60 3.55
N TYR A 161 -5.61 -5.69 4.47
CA TYR A 161 -7.03 -5.73 4.10
C TYR A 161 -7.45 -4.49 3.30
N LEU A 162 -7.11 -3.29 3.77
CA LEU A 162 -7.48 -2.04 3.11
C LEU A 162 -6.85 -1.91 1.72
N GLU A 163 -5.55 -2.20 1.61
CA GLU A 163 -4.82 -2.07 0.34
C GLU A 163 -5.29 -3.12 -0.68
N ASN A 164 -5.39 -4.40 -0.27
CA ASN A 164 -5.77 -5.47 -1.19
C ASN A 164 -7.21 -5.32 -1.68
N ASP A 165 -8.14 -4.90 -0.80
CA ASP A 165 -9.54 -4.61 -1.20
C ASP A 165 -9.59 -3.53 -2.29
N ALA A 166 -8.83 -2.44 -2.13
CA ALA A 166 -8.78 -1.37 -3.12
C ALA A 166 -8.07 -1.81 -4.41
N MET A 167 -6.93 -2.52 -4.32
CA MET A 167 -6.19 -3.01 -5.49
C MET A 167 -7.01 -3.96 -6.36
N ILE A 168 -7.69 -4.93 -5.72
CA ILE A 168 -8.52 -5.92 -6.45
C ILE A 168 -9.67 -5.24 -7.16
N LYS A 169 -10.35 -4.28 -6.53
CA LYS A 169 -11.52 -3.60 -7.09
C LYS A 169 -11.16 -2.55 -8.16
N ALA A 170 -9.98 -1.93 -8.05
CA ALA A 170 -9.57 -0.83 -8.92
C ALA A 170 -9.57 -1.22 -10.41
N ARG A 171 -9.13 -2.43 -10.75
CA ARG A 171 -9.10 -2.92 -12.13
C ARG A 171 -10.48 -3.02 -12.77
N PHE A 172 -11.47 -3.47 -11.99
CA PHE A 172 -12.85 -3.60 -12.49
C PHE A 172 -13.47 -2.22 -12.71
N LEU A 173 -13.27 -1.30 -11.76
CA LEU A 173 -13.74 0.07 -11.87
C LEU A 173 -13.05 0.80 -13.03
N ALA A 174 -11.76 0.56 -13.26
CA ALA A 174 -11.01 1.10 -14.40
C ALA A 174 -11.55 0.54 -15.74
N LYS A 175 -11.84 -0.77 -15.81
CA LYS A 175 -12.45 -1.38 -17.00
C LYS A 175 -13.80 -0.75 -17.31
N GLU A 176 -14.66 -0.62 -16.31
CA GLU A 176 -15.98 -0.01 -16.45
C GLU A 176 -15.90 1.42 -16.97
N TYR A 177 -14.99 2.25 -16.40
CA TYR A 177 -14.73 3.60 -16.89
C TYR A 177 -14.35 3.64 -18.37
N MET A 178 -13.38 2.80 -18.77
CA MET A 178 -12.91 2.77 -20.16
C MET A 178 -14.02 2.34 -21.12
N GLN A 179 -14.84 1.40 -20.73
CA GLN A 179 -15.98 0.93 -21.52
C GLN A 179 -17.07 2.00 -21.68
N GLU A 180 -17.43 2.71 -20.58
CA GLU A 180 -18.43 3.78 -20.64
C GLU A 180 -17.96 4.98 -21.44
N LYS A 181 -16.66 5.31 -21.41
CA LYS A 181 -16.10 6.40 -22.21
C LYS A 181 -16.01 6.08 -23.70
N ALA A 182 -15.90 4.79 -24.05
CA ALA A 182 -15.81 4.32 -25.43
C ALA A 182 -14.76 5.05 -26.31
N ILE A 183 -13.63 5.46 -25.67
CA ILE A 183 -12.51 6.15 -26.35
C ILE A 183 -11.59 5.14 -27.05
N SER A 184 -11.41 3.97 -26.43
CA SER A 184 -10.60 2.85 -26.94
C SER A 184 -11.49 1.73 -27.44
N THR A 185 -10.97 0.94 -28.36
CA THR A 185 -11.64 -0.30 -28.81
C THR A 185 -11.70 -1.32 -27.67
N ARG A 186 -12.59 -2.32 -27.82
CA ARG A 186 -12.68 -3.41 -26.83
C ARG A 186 -11.36 -4.15 -26.67
N GLU A 187 -10.65 -4.39 -27.77
CA GLU A 187 -9.35 -5.07 -27.77
C GLU A 187 -8.28 -4.25 -27.03
N GLU A 188 -8.24 -2.91 -27.24
CA GLU A 188 -7.33 -2.01 -26.51
C GLU A 188 -7.63 -2.02 -25.02
N ILE A 189 -8.91 -1.99 -24.63
CA ILE A 189 -9.32 -2.03 -23.22
C ILE A 189 -8.91 -3.36 -22.58
N ASP A 190 -9.19 -4.49 -23.23
CA ASP A 190 -8.84 -5.81 -22.72
C ASP A 190 -7.31 -5.97 -22.59
N LYS A 191 -6.51 -5.40 -23.51
CA LYS A 191 -5.05 -5.36 -23.43
C LYS A 191 -4.57 -4.61 -22.17
N ILE A 192 -5.14 -3.42 -21.92
CA ILE A 192 -4.82 -2.62 -20.72
C ILE A 192 -5.20 -3.37 -19.44
N VAL A 193 -6.41 -3.95 -19.39
CA VAL A 193 -6.93 -4.64 -18.21
C VAL A 193 -6.13 -5.91 -17.90
N ASN A 194 -5.74 -6.68 -18.90
CA ASN A 194 -4.88 -7.85 -18.70
C ASN A 194 -3.53 -7.45 -18.08
N LYS A 195 -2.99 -6.28 -18.49
CA LYS A 195 -1.75 -5.77 -17.90
C LYS A 195 -1.96 -5.28 -16.45
N TYR A 196 -3.13 -4.73 -16.15
CA TYR A 196 -3.50 -4.41 -14.76
C TYR A 196 -3.58 -5.65 -13.89
N ASP A 197 -4.09 -6.77 -14.41
CA ASP A 197 -4.16 -8.04 -13.68
C ASP A 197 -2.77 -8.55 -13.33
N GLU A 198 -1.84 -8.58 -14.30
CA GLU A 198 -0.44 -8.97 -14.05
C GLU A 198 0.23 -8.04 -13.01
N LEU A 199 0.01 -6.73 -13.14
CA LEU A 199 0.59 -5.74 -12.23
C LEU A 199 0.01 -5.86 -10.82
N ASN A 200 -1.30 -6.09 -10.68
CA ASN A 200 -1.96 -6.26 -9.40
C ASN A 200 -1.50 -7.53 -8.67
N ASP A 201 -1.38 -8.66 -9.36
CA ASP A 201 -0.94 -9.92 -8.75
C ASP A 201 0.45 -9.79 -8.12
N ILE A 202 1.36 -9.08 -8.80
CA ILE A 202 2.69 -8.81 -8.28
C ILE A 202 2.64 -7.69 -7.24
N GLY A 203 1.86 -6.64 -7.48
CA GLY A 203 1.71 -5.50 -6.59
C GLY A 203 1.18 -5.88 -5.21
N ILE A 204 0.16 -6.76 -5.14
CA ILE A 204 -0.37 -7.30 -3.89
C ILE A 204 0.73 -8.03 -3.11
N LYS A 205 1.42 -9.00 -3.75
CA LYS A 205 2.52 -9.74 -3.13
C LYS A 205 3.62 -8.81 -2.62
N CYS A 206 3.97 -7.80 -3.40
CA CYS A 206 5.00 -6.84 -3.02
C CYS A 206 4.58 -5.94 -1.86
N THR A 207 3.33 -5.51 -1.83
CA THR A 207 2.76 -4.69 -0.75
C THR A 207 2.74 -5.48 0.56
N ASP A 208 2.26 -6.71 0.53
CA ASP A 208 2.24 -7.61 1.68
C ASP A 208 3.66 -7.91 2.19
N PHE A 209 4.58 -8.22 1.29
CA PHE A 209 5.99 -8.43 1.63
C PHE A 209 6.62 -7.17 2.24
N LYS A 210 6.33 -5.97 1.71
CA LYS A 210 6.82 -4.70 2.24
C LYS A 210 6.37 -4.49 3.68
N PHE A 211 5.09 -4.75 4.00
CA PHE A 211 4.57 -4.61 5.36
C PHE A 211 5.22 -5.61 6.31
N LEU A 212 5.29 -6.89 5.94
CA LEU A 212 5.96 -7.92 6.75
C LEU A 212 7.44 -7.61 6.95
N SER A 213 8.17 -7.23 5.91
CA SER A 213 9.59 -6.89 5.99
C SER A 213 9.83 -5.69 6.92
N SER A 214 8.96 -4.69 6.88
CA SER A 214 9.03 -3.53 7.80
C SER A 214 8.83 -3.95 9.26
N ILE A 215 7.93 -4.89 9.53
CA ILE A 215 7.70 -5.44 10.87
C ILE A 215 8.93 -6.23 11.33
N LEU A 216 9.40 -7.16 10.50
CA LEU A 216 10.57 -8.00 10.83
C LEU A 216 11.81 -7.14 11.09
N LEU A 217 12.04 -6.10 10.31
CA LEU A 217 13.14 -5.16 10.55
C LEU A 217 13.04 -4.50 11.93
N LYS A 218 11.85 -4.04 12.33
CA LYS A 218 11.64 -3.46 13.67
C LYS A 218 11.86 -4.50 14.78
N VAL A 219 11.42 -5.74 14.58
CA VAL A 219 11.68 -6.84 15.51
C VAL A 219 13.18 -7.10 15.62
N ILE A 220 13.91 -7.14 14.51
CA ILE A 220 15.38 -7.30 14.52
C ILE A 220 16.05 -6.16 15.32
N ILE A 221 15.64 -4.91 15.09
CA ILE A 221 16.17 -3.76 15.82
C ILE A 221 15.96 -3.93 17.34
N LEU A 222 14.76 -4.31 17.77
CA LEU A 222 14.46 -4.54 19.19
C LEU A 222 15.30 -5.67 19.76
N ILE A 223 15.43 -6.81 19.05
CA ILE A 223 16.24 -7.96 19.48
C ILE A 223 17.70 -7.55 19.66
N VAL A 224 18.26 -6.81 18.71
CA VAL A 224 19.64 -6.32 18.79
C VAL A 224 19.82 -5.39 20.00
N ILE A 225 18.95 -4.40 20.17
CA ILE A 225 19.02 -3.47 21.30
C ILE A 225 18.89 -4.22 22.63
N PHE A 226 17.98 -5.18 22.73
CA PHE A 226 17.74 -5.98 23.94
C PHE A 226 18.90 -6.91 24.27
N GLY A 227 19.62 -7.40 23.26
CA GLY A 227 20.79 -8.27 23.40
C GLY A 227 22.07 -7.55 23.81
N CYS A 228 22.14 -6.22 23.65
CA CYS A 228 23.31 -5.43 23.98
C CYS A 228 23.50 -5.16 25.51
N TRP A 229 22.56 -5.59 26.37
CA TRP A 229 22.65 -5.37 27.85
C TRP A 229 21.79 -6.36 28.66
#